data_c9a9b48ba5b802adb783825c1c8233b8
#
_entry.id   c9a9b48ba5b802adb783825c1c8233b8
#
_cell.length_a   1.000
_cell.length_b   1.000
_cell.length_c   1.000
_cell.angle_alpha   90.00
_cell.angle_beta   90.00
_cell.angle_gamma   90.00
#
_symmetry.space_group_name_H-M   'P 1'
#
loop_
_entity.id
_entity.type
_entity.pdbx_description
1 polymer ?
#
loop_
_entity_poly.entity_id
_entity_poly.type
_entity_poly.pdbx_seq_one_letter_code
_entity_poly.pdbx_strand_id
1 'polypeptide(L)'
;MDCGVPFCQSATGCPIDNLIPEWNDLVYNNEWQEALERLEKTNNFPEFTGRVCPAPCEGSCVLGLNNPAVTIKNIELAIVDKGFEEGWIKPRLIKSRSGKKVAVVGSGPAGLAAADELNQMGHSVQVYERSDRIGGLLMYGIPNMKLGKDVVDRRVDLLKQEGVEFTTNTDVGKDISTDELQDIFDAVIFTTGATKARDLPAENRDAKGIYPAMDYLTSNTKSLLDNGIPDESELSAKGKNVIVIGGGDTGTDCIGTSLRQGAKSIINFELMSQPPGQRSDSNPWPEWPVIFRVDYGHEESNKVFGKDPRRYQLLTKAFIKDSNGHVKGIKTTNVDFVDGKLTEVDGTEKTWDAELVLLSMGFLSPEHYLSEDANIELDERGNYQSKHGEFNTSRNGIFSAGDCRRGQSLVVWAINEGRGVANSVNDFLLNS
;
A
#
# COMPACT_ATOMS: atom_id res chain seq x y z
N MET A 1 -6.55 26.87 -13.25
CA MET A 1 -5.12 26.98 -12.87
C MET A 1 -4.26 27.10 -14.12
N ASP A 2 -3.45 28.12 -14.20
CA ASP A 2 -2.62 28.42 -15.40
C ASP A 2 -1.14 28.09 -15.13
N CYS A 3 -0.80 26.81 -15.11
CA CYS A 3 0.57 26.33 -14.97
C CYS A 3 1.20 25.96 -16.35
N GLY A 4 0.48 26.18 -17.47
CA GLY A 4 0.89 25.80 -18.82
C GLY A 4 0.79 24.30 -19.04
N VAL A 5 1.84 23.53 -18.76
CA VAL A 5 1.84 22.06 -18.87
C VAL A 5 1.67 21.43 -17.49
N PRO A 6 0.58 20.67 -17.24
CA PRO A 6 0.30 20.07 -15.93
C PRO A 6 1.10 18.78 -15.73
N PHE A 7 2.36 18.87 -15.34
CA PHE A 7 3.19 17.70 -15.05
C PHE A 7 2.63 16.79 -13.95
N CYS A 8 1.75 17.32 -13.09
CA CYS A 8 1.02 16.51 -12.12
C CYS A 8 0.13 15.42 -12.73
N GLN A 9 -0.26 15.57 -14.02
CA GLN A 9 -1.01 14.58 -14.82
C GLN A 9 -0.12 13.73 -15.74
N SER A 10 1.20 13.96 -15.73
CA SER A 10 2.13 13.24 -16.63
C SER A 10 2.57 11.90 -16.00
N ALA A 11 3.38 11.16 -16.76
CA ALA A 11 3.98 9.90 -16.32
C ALA A 11 4.83 10.01 -15.03
N THR A 12 5.34 11.20 -14.71
CA THR A 12 6.06 11.51 -13.46
C THR A 12 5.13 12.00 -12.34
N GLY A 13 3.86 12.24 -12.65
CA GLY A 13 2.83 12.74 -11.74
C GLY A 13 1.87 11.64 -11.28
N CYS A 14 0.58 11.85 -11.53
CA CYS A 14 -0.46 10.93 -11.09
C CYS A 14 -0.62 9.74 -12.05
N PRO A 15 -0.41 8.49 -11.61
CA PRO A 15 -0.54 7.30 -12.47
C PRO A 15 -1.93 7.07 -13.07
N ILE A 16 -2.98 7.61 -12.48
CA ILE A 16 -4.36 7.51 -13.00
C ILE A 16 -4.78 8.74 -13.82
N ASP A 17 -3.81 9.60 -14.17
CA ASP A 17 -4.03 10.79 -14.97
C ASP A 17 -5.15 11.71 -14.44
N ASN A 18 -5.19 11.89 -13.11
CA ASN A 18 -6.19 12.71 -12.44
C ASN A 18 -6.27 14.12 -13.04
N LEU A 19 -7.47 14.59 -13.30
CA LEU A 19 -7.76 15.88 -13.94
C LEU A 19 -7.56 17.07 -12.96
N ILE A 20 -6.35 17.13 -12.37
CA ILE A 20 -5.99 17.97 -11.23
C ILE A 20 -6.22 19.47 -11.49
N PRO A 21 -5.76 20.07 -12.61
CA PRO A 21 -6.03 21.48 -12.87
C PRO A 21 -7.52 21.80 -12.95
N GLU A 22 -8.32 20.89 -13.53
CA GLU A 22 -9.75 21.10 -13.74
C GLU A 22 -10.49 21.13 -12.40
N TRP A 23 -10.32 20.12 -11.56
CA TRP A 23 -11.00 20.11 -10.26
C TRP A 23 -10.53 21.24 -9.32
N ASN A 24 -9.24 21.63 -9.39
CA ASN A 24 -8.75 22.76 -8.63
C ASN A 24 -9.42 24.08 -9.04
N ASP A 25 -9.67 24.26 -10.33
CA ASP A 25 -10.37 25.44 -10.84
C ASP A 25 -11.84 25.45 -10.39
N LEU A 26 -12.50 24.29 -10.44
CA LEU A 26 -13.87 24.12 -9.94
C LEU A 26 -13.96 24.41 -8.43
N VAL A 27 -13.02 23.90 -7.62
CA VAL A 27 -12.97 24.22 -6.18
C VAL A 27 -12.74 25.71 -5.95
N TYR A 28 -11.87 26.35 -6.72
CA TYR A 28 -11.64 27.78 -6.61
C TYR A 28 -12.91 28.59 -6.90
N ASN A 29 -13.74 28.16 -7.84
CA ASN A 29 -15.03 28.76 -8.19
C ASN A 29 -16.17 28.32 -7.26
N ASN A 30 -15.89 27.53 -6.21
CA ASN A 30 -16.87 26.96 -5.28
C ASN A 30 -17.86 25.96 -5.92
N GLU A 31 -17.48 25.34 -7.04
CA GLU A 31 -18.25 24.34 -7.79
C GLU A 31 -17.85 22.91 -7.34
N TRP A 32 -18.10 22.61 -6.06
CA TRP A 32 -17.62 21.39 -5.40
C TRP A 32 -18.21 20.10 -5.95
N GLN A 33 -19.48 20.11 -6.37
CA GLN A 33 -20.12 18.92 -6.92
C GLN A 33 -19.54 18.57 -8.29
N GLU A 34 -19.33 19.56 -9.14
CA GLU A 34 -18.67 19.41 -10.44
C GLU A 34 -17.20 18.97 -10.28
N ALA A 35 -16.53 19.46 -9.23
CA ALA A 35 -15.18 19.03 -8.89
C ALA A 35 -15.15 17.53 -8.51
N LEU A 36 -16.15 17.05 -7.75
CA LEU A 36 -16.30 15.63 -7.44
C LEU A 36 -16.54 14.80 -8.70
N GLU A 37 -17.48 15.19 -9.54
CA GLU A 37 -17.77 14.52 -10.82
C GLU A 37 -16.54 14.45 -11.72
N ARG A 38 -15.69 15.48 -11.68
CA ARG A 38 -14.43 15.52 -12.44
C ARG A 38 -13.39 14.57 -11.84
N LEU A 39 -13.30 14.50 -10.52
CA LEU A 39 -12.38 13.63 -9.79
C LEU A 39 -12.72 12.14 -9.99
N GLU A 40 -14.00 11.78 -9.89
CA GLU A 40 -14.46 10.40 -10.03
C GLU A 40 -14.31 9.82 -11.45
N LYS A 41 -14.07 10.65 -12.48
CA LYS A 41 -13.79 10.16 -13.84
C LYS A 41 -12.52 9.33 -13.93
N THR A 42 -11.54 9.64 -13.13
CA THR A 42 -10.21 9.01 -13.17
C THR A 42 -9.85 8.23 -11.93
N ASN A 43 -10.50 8.50 -10.79
CA ASN A 43 -10.20 7.87 -9.51
C ASN A 43 -11.46 7.23 -8.88
N ASN A 44 -11.44 5.91 -8.68
CA ASN A 44 -12.53 5.19 -8.03
C ASN A 44 -12.62 5.49 -6.53
N PHE A 45 -11.48 5.79 -5.88
CA PHE A 45 -11.38 5.88 -4.42
C PHE A 45 -10.57 7.09 -3.94
N PRO A 46 -11.05 8.32 -4.21
CA PRO A 46 -10.35 9.53 -3.78
C PRO A 46 -10.17 9.64 -2.27
N GLU A 47 -11.06 9.04 -1.49
CA GLU A 47 -10.96 8.98 -0.03
C GLU A 47 -9.76 8.16 0.45
N PHE A 48 -9.30 7.17 -0.33
CA PHE A 48 -8.09 6.40 -0.01
C PHE A 48 -6.86 7.14 -0.48
N THR A 49 -6.82 7.58 -1.75
CA THR A 49 -5.66 8.30 -2.28
C THR A 49 -5.43 9.62 -1.56
N GLY A 50 -6.48 10.36 -1.26
CA GLY A 50 -6.41 11.61 -0.50
C GLY A 50 -5.84 11.46 0.92
N ARG A 51 -5.94 10.26 1.52
CA ARG A 51 -5.38 9.98 2.85
C ARG A 51 -3.98 9.34 2.79
N VAL A 52 -3.77 8.37 1.90
CA VAL A 52 -2.58 7.50 2.00
C VAL A 52 -1.66 7.51 0.78
N CYS A 53 -2.01 8.21 -0.31
CA CYS A 53 -1.11 8.35 -1.44
C CYS A 53 0.08 9.25 -1.07
N PRO A 54 1.33 8.88 -1.43
CA PRO A 54 2.48 9.76 -1.22
C PRO A 54 2.48 11.00 -2.13
N ALA A 55 1.51 11.11 -3.05
CA ALA A 55 1.27 12.25 -3.93
C ALA A 55 2.43 12.57 -4.88
N PRO A 56 2.80 11.68 -5.82
CA PRO A 56 3.81 11.98 -6.83
C PRO A 56 3.44 13.21 -7.68
N CYS A 57 2.16 13.48 -7.82
CA CYS A 57 1.64 14.69 -8.47
C CYS A 57 2.13 15.99 -7.82
N GLU A 58 2.26 16.04 -6.50
CA GLU A 58 2.83 17.20 -5.78
C GLU A 58 4.33 17.33 -6.06
N GLY A 59 5.06 16.21 -6.14
CA GLY A 59 6.48 16.17 -6.51
C GLY A 59 6.77 16.69 -7.93
N SER A 60 5.80 16.55 -8.84
CA SER A 60 5.87 16.99 -10.24
C SER A 60 5.15 18.33 -10.47
N CYS A 61 4.61 18.96 -9.45
CA CYS A 61 3.90 20.24 -9.59
C CYS A 61 4.85 21.34 -10.06
N VAL A 62 4.48 22.05 -11.15
CA VAL A 62 5.27 23.14 -11.72
C VAL A 62 5.48 24.28 -10.71
N LEU A 63 4.48 24.56 -9.88
CA LEU A 63 4.60 25.57 -8.83
C LEU A 63 5.73 25.23 -7.85
N GLY A 64 5.96 23.93 -7.61
CA GLY A 64 7.02 23.42 -6.73
C GLY A 64 8.46 23.76 -7.15
N LEU A 65 8.67 24.34 -8.34
CA LEU A 65 9.97 24.84 -8.78
C LEU A 65 10.42 26.10 -8.03
N ASN A 66 9.50 26.99 -7.71
CA ASN A 66 9.80 28.31 -7.14
C ASN A 66 9.03 28.61 -5.83
N ASN A 67 8.01 27.82 -5.51
CA ASN A 67 7.10 27.98 -4.39
C ASN A 67 6.76 26.60 -3.82
N PRO A 68 6.10 26.51 -2.65
CA PRO A 68 5.50 25.24 -2.22
C PRO A 68 4.53 24.70 -3.28
N ALA A 69 4.61 23.40 -3.57
CA ALA A 69 3.69 22.75 -4.48
C ALA A 69 2.23 22.90 -4.01
N VAL A 70 1.29 22.83 -4.96
CA VAL A 70 -0.14 22.75 -4.60
C VAL A 70 -0.37 21.49 -3.75
N THR A 71 -1.12 21.62 -2.67
CA THR A 71 -1.49 20.50 -1.79
C THR A 71 -2.60 19.65 -2.44
N ILE A 72 -2.26 19.02 -3.55
CA ILE A 72 -3.20 18.34 -4.45
C ILE A 72 -3.97 17.25 -3.71
N LYS A 73 -3.25 16.43 -2.95
CA LYS A 73 -3.84 15.34 -2.16
C LYS A 73 -4.87 15.84 -1.13
N ASN A 74 -4.61 16.96 -0.49
CA ASN A 74 -5.53 17.51 0.51
C ASN A 74 -6.78 18.11 -0.15
N ILE A 75 -6.65 18.69 -1.34
CA ILE A 75 -7.79 19.19 -2.11
C ILE A 75 -8.65 18.02 -2.59
N GLU A 76 -8.03 16.97 -3.14
CA GLU A 76 -8.69 15.71 -3.50
C GLU A 76 -9.51 15.15 -2.32
N LEU A 77 -8.89 15.07 -1.15
CA LEU A 77 -9.53 14.62 0.08
C LEU A 77 -10.72 15.50 0.47
N ALA A 78 -10.57 16.81 0.42
CA ALA A 78 -11.64 17.74 0.74
C ALA A 78 -12.84 17.61 -0.21
N ILE A 79 -12.60 17.38 -1.50
CA ILE A 79 -13.65 17.18 -2.51
C ILE A 79 -14.48 15.92 -2.17
N VAL A 80 -13.81 14.78 -1.96
CA VAL A 80 -14.52 13.52 -1.74
C VAL A 80 -15.21 13.47 -0.37
N ASP A 81 -14.59 13.98 0.68
CA ASP A 81 -15.22 14.02 2.01
C ASP A 81 -16.47 14.91 1.99
N LYS A 82 -16.39 16.08 1.35
CA LYS A 82 -17.56 16.92 1.12
C LYS A 82 -18.65 16.20 0.32
N GLY A 83 -18.28 15.44 -0.72
CA GLY A 83 -19.22 14.64 -1.50
C GLY A 83 -19.99 13.61 -0.68
N PHE A 84 -19.34 12.98 0.29
CA PHE A 84 -20.02 12.09 1.23
C PHE A 84 -20.88 12.85 2.25
N GLU A 85 -20.38 13.94 2.81
CA GLU A 85 -21.09 14.77 3.79
C GLU A 85 -22.37 15.36 3.24
N GLU A 86 -22.34 15.84 2.00
CA GLU A 86 -23.51 16.42 1.31
C GLU A 86 -24.42 15.35 0.67
N GLY A 87 -24.03 14.06 0.72
CA GLY A 87 -24.79 12.96 0.14
C GLY A 87 -24.86 12.96 -1.38
N TRP A 88 -23.86 13.53 -2.05
CA TRP A 88 -23.76 13.50 -3.52
C TRP A 88 -23.30 12.13 -4.00
N ILE A 89 -22.42 11.46 -3.27
CA ILE A 89 -21.97 10.10 -3.58
C ILE A 89 -23.06 9.11 -3.19
N LYS A 90 -23.60 8.43 -4.20
CA LYS A 90 -24.70 7.46 -4.06
C LYS A 90 -24.42 6.20 -4.85
N PRO A 91 -25.06 5.05 -4.49
CA PRO A 91 -24.91 3.82 -5.27
C PRO A 91 -25.32 4.02 -6.72
N ARG A 92 -24.44 3.63 -7.64
CA ARG A 92 -24.66 3.67 -9.11
C ARG A 92 -25.32 2.37 -9.53
N LEU A 93 -26.64 2.34 -9.57
CA LEU A 93 -27.42 1.15 -9.89
C LEU A 93 -27.31 0.77 -11.37
N ILE A 94 -26.88 -0.46 -11.63
CA ILE A 94 -26.71 -1.00 -12.98
C ILE A 94 -28.05 -1.37 -13.58
N LYS A 95 -28.41 -0.74 -14.69
CA LYS A 95 -29.73 -0.94 -15.34
C LYS A 95 -29.83 -2.23 -16.13
N SER A 96 -28.75 -2.73 -16.66
CA SER A 96 -28.68 -3.94 -17.49
C SER A 96 -27.43 -4.73 -17.20
N ARG A 97 -27.57 -6.03 -16.93
CA ARG A 97 -26.47 -6.96 -16.74
C ARG A 97 -26.09 -7.65 -18.05
N SER A 98 -24.78 -7.88 -18.27
CA SER A 98 -24.25 -8.56 -19.45
C SER A 98 -24.52 -10.07 -19.45
N GLY A 99 -24.82 -10.65 -18.30
CA GLY A 99 -24.89 -12.08 -18.08
C GLY A 99 -23.55 -12.75 -17.80
N LYS A 100 -22.43 -12.02 -17.96
CA LYS A 100 -21.09 -12.51 -17.67
C LYS A 100 -20.73 -12.37 -16.20
N LYS A 101 -19.95 -13.32 -15.65
CA LYS A 101 -19.55 -13.38 -14.25
C LYS A 101 -18.03 -13.31 -14.13
N VAL A 102 -17.53 -12.50 -13.21
CA VAL A 102 -16.09 -12.34 -12.97
C VAL A 102 -15.79 -12.58 -11.50
N ALA A 103 -14.78 -13.42 -11.22
CA ALA A 103 -14.18 -13.57 -9.90
C ALA A 103 -12.98 -12.63 -9.77
N VAL A 104 -12.91 -11.88 -8.67
CA VAL A 104 -11.75 -11.06 -8.29
C VAL A 104 -11.15 -11.65 -7.02
N VAL A 105 -9.89 -12.06 -7.05
CA VAL A 105 -9.18 -12.67 -5.93
C VAL A 105 -8.27 -11.63 -5.26
N GLY A 106 -8.64 -11.25 -4.05
CA GLY A 106 -8.02 -10.17 -3.29
C GLY A 106 -8.84 -8.88 -3.32
N SER A 107 -9.07 -8.31 -2.14
CA SER A 107 -9.91 -7.12 -1.93
C SER A 107 -9.13 -5.84 -1.65
N GLY A 108 -7.83 -5.81 -1.97
CA GLY A 108 -7.03 -4.60 -1.90
C GLY A 108 -7.45 -3.55 -2.95
N PRO A 109 -6.78 -2.37 -3.00
CA PRO A 109 -7.16 -1.28 -3.90
C PRO A 109 -7.30 -1.70 -5.37
N ALA A 110 -6.44 -2.61 -5.85
CA ALA A 110 -6.51 -3.11 -7.24
C ALA A 110 -7.78 -3.96 -7.46
N GLY A 111 -8.09 -4.86 -6.53
CA GLY A 111 -9.26 -5.71 -6.63
C GLY A 111 -10.56 -4.92 -6.51
N LEU A 112 -10.63 -3.97 -5.57
CA LEU A 112 -11.80 -3.10 -5.44
C LEU A 112 -12.00 -2.24 -6.70
N ALA A 113 -10.93 -1.69 -7.31
CA ALA A 113 -11.03 -0.91 -8.54
C ALA A 113 -11.47 -1.77 -9.73
N ALA A 114 -10.93 -2.99 -9.85
CA ALA A 114 -11.36 -3.93 -10.88
C ALA A 114 -12.84 -4.31 -10.71
N ALA A 115 -13.27 -4.57 -9.48
CA ALA A 115 -14.66 -4.92 -9.17
C ALA A 115 -15.62 -3.76 -9.46
N ASP A 116 -15.25 -2.54 -9.10
CA ASP A 116 -16.05 -1.35 -9.38
C ASP A 116 -16.23 -1.14 -10.88
N GLU A 117 -15.15 -1.09 -11.64
CA GLU A 117 -15.19 -0.87 -13.09
C GLU A 117 -16.03 -1.96 -13.81
N LEU A 118 -15.75 -3.24 -13.52
CA LEU A 118 -16.47 -4.36 -14.14
C LEU A 118 -17.95 -4.36 -13.79
N ASN A 119 -18.30 -4.04 -12.55
CA ASN A 119 -19.68 -3.88 -12.13
C ASN A 119 -20.36 -2.74 -12.92
N GLN A 120 -19.69 -1.58 -13.08
CA GLN A 120 -20.21 -0.47 -13.87
C GLN A 120 -20.38 -0.82 -15.36
N MET A 121 -19.54 -1.71 -15.91
CA MET A 121 -19.67 -2.26 -17.27
C MET A 121 -20.82 -3.27 -17.39
N GLY A 122 -21.48 -3.62 -16.28
CA GLY A 122 -22.65 -4.48 -16.24
C GLY A 122 -22.36 -5.96 -15.99
N HIS A 123 -21.12 -6.33 -15.65
CA HIS A 123 -20.79 -7.72 -15.27
C HIS A 123 -21.23 -8.02 -13.84
N SER A 124 -21.51 -9.29 -13.54
CA SER A 124 -21.67 -9.76 -12.16
C SER A 124 -20.30 -10.04 -11.57
N VAL A 125 -19.96 -9.39 -10.47
CA VAL A 125 -18.63 -9.47 -9.87
C VAL A 125 -18.70 -10.03 -8.47
N GLN A 126 -17.87 -11.02 -8.18
CA GLN A 126 -17.65 -11.56 -6.84
C GLN A 126 -16.20 -11.43 -6.45
N VAL A 127 -15.95 -10.79 -5.30
CA VAL A 127 -14.62 -10.60 -4.72
C VAL A 127 -14.38 -11.61 -3.61
N TYR A 128 -13.30 -12.37 -3.70
CA TYR A 128 -12.84 -13.31 -2.70
C TYR A 128 -11.71 -12.69 -1.88
N GLU A 129 -11.82 -12.76 -0.57
CA GLU A 129 -10.82 -12.24 0.37
C GLU A 129 -10.50 -13.31 1.43
N ARG A 130 -9.21 -13.59 1.59
CA ARG A 130 -8.75 -14.57 2.60
C ARG A 130 -8.91 -14.11 4.04
N SER A 131 -8.89 -12.79 4.27
CA SER A 131 -9.11 -12.20 5.59
C SER A 131 -10.60 -12.11 5.93
N ASP A 132 -10.89 -11.84 7.20
CA ASP A 132 -12.26 -11.67 7.73
C ASP A 132 -12.91 -10.32 7.35
N ARG A 133 -12.12 -9.36 6.81
CA ARG A 133 -12.57 -8.03 6.39
C ARG A 133 -12.00 -7.66 5.03
N ILE A 134 -12.78 -6.89 4.29
CA ILE A 134 -12.45 -6.38 2.95
C ILE A 134 -11.52 -5.16 3.06
N GLY A 135 -10.58 -5.03 2.10
CA GLY A 135 -9.75 -3.85 1.95
C GLY A 135 -8.25 -4.14 1.84
N GLY A 136 -7.80 -5.37 2.08
CA GLY A 136 -6.38 -5.74 2.02
C GLY A 136 -5.53 -4.84 2.92
N LEU A 137 -4.49 -4.20 2.37
CA LEU A 137 -3.63 -3.27 3.13
C LEU A 137 -4.36 -2.02 3.64
N LEU A 138 -5.42 -1.57 2.99
CA LEU A 138 -6.26 -0.46 3.49
C LEU A 138 -6.90 -0.82 4.83
N MET A 139 -7.29 -2.09 5.00
CA MET A 139 -7.89 -2.58 6.23
C MET A 139 -6.82 -2.90 7.29
N TYR A 140 -5.86 -3.75 6.97
CA TYR A 140 -4.95 -4.33 7.97
C TYR A 140 -3.51 -3.84 7.92
N GLY A 141 -3.07 -3.24 6.79
CA GLY A 141 -1.70 -2.77 6.63
C GLY A 141 -1.47 -1.35 7.12
N ILE A 142 -2.44 -0.48 6.90
CA ILE A 142 -2.36 0.94 7.25
C ILE A 142 -3.06 1.14 8.60
N PRO A 143 -2.40 1.75 9.61
CA PRO A 143 -3.01 1.92 10.93
C PRO A 143 -4.15 2.94 10.94
N ASN A 144 -5.06 2.81 11.94
CA ASN A 144 -6.27 3.63 12.06
C ASN A 144 -6.00 5.14 12.12
N MET A 145 -4.86 5.56 12.71
CA MET A 145 -4.51 6.98 12.79
C MET A 145 -4.19 7.61 11.43
N LYS A 146 -3.87 6.80 10.41
CA LYS A 146 -3.60 7.25 9.04
C LYS A 146 -4.81 7.07 8.13
N LEU A 147 -5.55 5.96 8.33
CA LEU A 147 -6.77 5.64 7.58
C LEU A 147 -7.80 5.00 8.51
N GLY A 148 -8.85 5.74 8.87
CA GLY A 148 -9.99 5.23 9.62
C GLY A 148 -10.67 4.08 8.87
N LYS A 149 -11.04 3.01 9.57
CA LYS A 149 -11.64 1.83 8.92
C LYS A 149 -13.08 2.04 8.52
N ASP A 150 -13.77 2.97 9.16
CA ASP A 150 -15.07 3.50 8.75
C ASP A 150 -15.06 4.05 7.32
N VAL A 151 -13.96 4.65 6.88
CA VAL A 151 -13.79 5.12 5.48
C VAL A 151 -13.73 3.94 4.51
N VAL A 152 -13.05 2.85 4.89
CA VAL A 152 -12.97 1.62 4.08
C VAL A 152 -14.34 0.94 4.04
N ASP A 153 -14.97 0.76 5.20
CA ASP A 153 -16.29 0.11 5.34
C ASP A 153 -17.36 0.88 4.55
N ARG A 154 -17.37 2.21 4.63
CA ARG A 154 -18.27 3.08 3.87
C ARG A 154 -18.20 2.83 2.36
N ARG A 155 -16.98 2.71 1.80
CA ARG A 155 -16.79 2.41 0.38
C ARG A 155 -17.21 0.98 0.02
N VAL A 156 -16.87 0.02 0.84
CA VAL A 156 -17.27 -1.38 0.64
C VAL A 156 -18.78 -1.53 0.67
N ASP A 157 -19.47 -0.84 1.58
CA ASP A 157 -20.93 -0.87 1.66
C ASP A 157 -21.59 -0.18 0.44
N LEU A 158 -20.97 0.86 -0.11
CA LEU A 158 -21.41 1.47 -1.37
C LEU A 158 -21.31 0.45 -2.52
N LEU A 159 -20.17 -0.23 -2.68
CA LEU A 159 -19.97 -1.26 -3.71
C LEU A 159 -20.96 -2.43 -3.56
N LYS A 160 -21.26 -2.86 -2.33
CA LYS A 160 -22.30 -3.87 -2.07
C LYS A 160 -23.68 -3.39 -2.55
N GLN A 161 -24.05 -2.15 -2.27
CA GLN A 161 -25.30 -1.56 -2.71
C GLN A 161 -25.36 -1.43 -4.24
N GLU A 162 -24.23 -1.27 -4.91
CA GLU A 162 -24.11 -1.27 -6.37
C GLU A 162 -24.17 -2.67 -6.99
N GLY A 163 -24.11 -3.73 -6.17
CA GLY A 163 -24.27 -5.12 -6.57
C GLY A 163 -22.98 -5.92 -6.71
N VAL A 164 -21.86 -5.44 -6.17
CA VAL A 164 -20.64 -6.26 -6.01
C VAL A 164 -20.80 -7.21 -4.82
N GLU A 165 -20.55 -8.49 -5.04
CA GLU A 165 -20.59 -9.52 -4.00
C GLU A 165 -19.22 -9.73 -3.37
N PHE A 166 -19.18 -10.02 -2.06
CA PHE A 166 -17.95 -10.23 -1.32
C PHE A 166 -18.01 -11.52 -0.50
N THR A 167 -16.98 -12.34 -0.60
CA THR A 167 -16.80 -13.56 0.20
C THR A 167 -15.48 -13.45 0.97
N THR A 168 -15.58 -13.30 2.29
CA THR A 168 -14.42 -13.24 3.20
C THR A 168 -14.09 -14.63 3.76
N ASN A 169 -12.93 -14.75 4.44
CA ASN A 169 -12.42 -16.01 4.99
C ASN A 169 -12.32 -17.12 3.93
N THR A 170 -11.97 -16.75 2.71
CA THR A 170 -11.82 -17.70 1.60
C THR A 170 -10.49 -17.47 0.89
N ASP A 171 -9.54 -18.36 1.12
CA ASP A 171 -8.20 -18.34 0.54
C ASP A 171 -8.19 -19.15 -0.76
N VAL A 172 -8.30 -18.48 -1.89
CA VAL A 172 -8.25 -19.13 -3.23
C VAL A 172 -6.90 -19.79 -3.42
N GLY A 173 -6.91 -21.01 -3.95
CA GLY A 173 -5.76 -21.90 -4.02
C GLY A 173 -5.58 -22.79 -2.78
N LYS A 174 -6.45 -22.65 -1.76
CA LYS A 174 -6.49 -23.53 -0.57
C LYS A 174 -7.91 -23.99 -0.22
N ASP A 175 -8.85 -23.04 -0.07
CA ASP A 175 -10.25 -23.34 0.30
C ASP A 175 -11.11 -23.59 -0.94
N ILE A 176 -10.78 -22.96 -2.05
CA ILE A 176 -11.36 -23.15 -3.38
C ILE A 176 -10.24 -23.05 -4.42
N SER A 177 -10.19 -23.96 -5.37
CA SER A 177 -9.18 -23.95 -6.42
C SER A 177 -9.50 -22.95 -7.54
N THR A 178 -8.48 -22.58 -8.31
CA THR A 178 -8.66 -21.76 -9.51
C THR A 178 -9.52 -22.47 -10.56
N ASP A 179 -9.41 -23.80 -10.69
CA ASP A 179 -10.23 -24.59 -11.61
C ASP A 179 -11.71 -24.49 -11.25
N GLU A 180 -12.07 -24.64 -9.97
CA GLU A 180 -13.44 -24.47 -9.49
C GLU A 180 -13.97 -23.06 -9.77
N LEU A 181 -13.14 -22.03 -9.65
CA LEU A 181 -13.55 -20.67 -10.02
C LEU A 181 -13.79 -20.54 -11.54
N GLN A 182 -12.98 -21.15 -12.39
CA GLN A 182 -13.17 -21.12 -13.84
C GLN A 182 -14.41 -21.91 -14.31
N ASP A 183 -14.88 -22.88 -13.53
CA ASP A 183 -16.13 -23.59 -13.80
C ASP A 183 -17.38 -22.72 -13.52
N ILE A 184 -17.24 -21.69 -12.66
CA ILE A 184 -18.35 -20.84 -12.20
C ILE A 184 -18.34 -19.46 -12.89
N PHE A 185 -17.15 -18.93 -13.20
CA PHE A 185 -16.95 -17.58 -13.69
C PHE A 185 -16.35 -17.58 -15.10
N ASP A 186 -16.77 -16.62 -15.92
CA ASP A 186 -16.25 -16.42 -17.28
C ASP A 186 -14.81 -15.87 -17.31
N ALA A 187 -14.38 -15.21 -16.24
CA ALA A 187 -13.00 -14.73 -16.05
C ALA A 187 -12.63 -14.68 -14.57
N VAL A 188 -11.33 -14.84 -14.27
CA VAL A 188 -10.75 -14.75 -12.92
C VAL A 188 -9.62 -13.71 -12.93
N ILE A 189 -9.60 -12.81 -11.95
CA ILE A 189 -8.59 -11.77 -11.82
C ILE A 189 -7.85 -11.93 -10.50
N PHE A 190 -6.53 -12.06 -10.53
CA PHE A 190 -5.68 -12.08 -9.36
C PHE A 190 -5.18 -10.68 -9.02
N THR A 191 -5.54 -10.20 -7.82
CA THR A 191 -5.16 -8.91 -7.24
C THR A 191 -4.67 -9.08 -5.80
N THR A 192 -3.93 -10.16 -5.55
CA THR A 192 -3.54 -10.63 -4.21
C THR A 192 -2.45 -9.81 -3.53
N GLY A 193 -1.92 -8.80 -4.21
CA GLY A 193 -0.84 -7.96 -3.71
C GLY A 193 0.52 -8.68 -3.67
N ALA A 194 1.53 -8.02 -3.14
CA ALA A 194 2.85 -8.58 -2.82
C ALA A 194 2.92 -8.79 -1.31
N THR A 195 2.81 -10.03 -0.85
CA THR A 195 2.66 -10.36 0.58
C THR A 195 3.83 -11.14 1.16
N LYS A 196 4.73 -11.67 0.30
CA LYS A 196 5.95 -12.33 0.73
C LYS A 196 6.94 -11.27 1.24
N ALA A 197 7.01 -11.09 2.55
CA ALA A 197 7.90 -10.13 3.18
C ALA A 197 9.37 -10.47 2.90
N ARG A 198 10.20 -9.43 2.73
CA ARG A 198 11.66 -9.58 2.73
C ARG A 198 12.13 -9.87 4.13
N ASP A 199 12.93 -10.92 4.30
CA ASP A 199 13.54 -11.30 5.57
C ASP A 199 14.99 -10.84 5.69
N LEU A 200 15.50 -10.84 6.92
CA LEU A 200 16.86 -10.47 7.27
C LEU A 200 17.64 -11.70 7.78
N PRO A 201 18.42 -12.39 6.94
CA PRO A 201 19.14 -13.60 7.33
C PRO A 201 20.39 -13.25 8.17
N ALA A 202 20.17 -12.86 9.44
CA ALA A 202 21.21 -12.56 10.40
C ALA A 202 21.26 -13.63 11.51
N GLU A 203 22.38 -13.74 12.20
CA GLU A 203 22.54 -14.66 13.33
C GLU A 203 21.43 -14.48 14.37
N ASN A 204 20.85 -15.58 14.87
CA ASN A 204 19.73 -15.60 15.81
C ASN A 204 18.42 -14.94 15.30
N ARG A 205 18.17 -14.94 13.98
CA ARG A 205 16.92 -14.44 13.39
C ARG A 205 15.65 -15.11 13.96
N ASP A 206 15.79 -16.33 14.44
CA ASP A 206 14.75 -17.13 15.05
C ASP A 206 14.36 -16.71 16.49
N ALA A 207 15.00 -15.68 17.05
CA ALA A 207 14.64 -15.16 18.36
C ALA A 207 13.20 -14.66 18.41
N LYS A 208 12.49 -14.98 19.50
CA LYS A 208 11.17 -14.41 19.77
C LYS A 208 11.28 -12.89 19.92
N GLY A 209 10.26 -12.16 19.45
CA GLY A 209 10.28 -10.69 19.48
C GLY A 209 10.82 -10.06 18.19
N ILE A 210 11.11 -10.84 17.14
CA ILE A 210 11.50 -10.35 15.82
C ILE A 210 10.41 -10.73 14.81
N TYR A 211 9.66 -9.74 14.31
CA TYR A 211 8.51 -9.96 13.46
C TYR A 211 8.55 -9.12 12.18
N PRO A 212 7.96 -9.61 11.08
CA PRO A 212 7.62 -8.77 9.94
C PRO A 212 6.71 -7.61 10.38
N ALA A 213 6.91 -6.44 9.81
CA ALA A 213 6.11 -5.24 10.13
C ALA A 213 4.60 -5.47 9.93
N MET A 214 4.23 -6.25 8.90
CA MET A 214 2.82 -6.52 8.61
C MET A 214 2.13 -7.38 9.66
N ASP A 215 2.84 -8.33 10.27
CA ASP A 215 2.28 -9.16 11.35
C ASP A 215 1.91 -8.27 12.55
N TYR A 216 2.81 -7.33 12.89
CA TYR A 216 2.61 -6.36 13.96
C TYR A 216 1.43 -5.40 13.68
N LEU A 217 1.40 -4.79 12.49
CA LEU A 217 0.36 -3.82 12.11
C LEU A 217 -1.01 -4.49 11.98
N THR A 218 -1.05 -5.69 11.39
CA THR A 218 -2.29 -6.48 11.26
C THR A 218 -2.83 -6.89 12.61
N SER A 219 -1.99 -7.44 13.49
CA SER A 219 -2.41 -7.87 14.84
C SER A 219 -2.97 -6.71 15.65
N ASN A 220 -2.28 -5.56 15.66
CA ASN A 220 -2.75 -4.37 16.38
C ASN A 220 -4.06 -3.82 15.81
N THR A 221 -4.17 -3.73 14.47
CA THR A 221 -5.40 -3.22 13.84
C THR A 221 -6.57 -4.17 14.09
N LYS A 222 -6.34 -5.48 14.00
CA LYS A 222 -7.36 -6.49 14.29
C LYS A 222 -7.84 -6.41 15.75
N SER A 223 -6.92 -6.28 16.71
CA SER A 223 -7.27 -6.12 18.12
C SER A 223 -8.11 -4.87 18.38
N LEU A 224 -7.74 -3.74 17.74
CA LEU A 224 -8.52 -2.50 17.85
C LEU A 224 -9.94 -2.65 17.29
N LEU A 225 -10.10 -3.37 16.17
CA LEU A 225 -11.40 -3.56 15.53
C LEU A 225 -12.27 -4.59 16.27
N ASP A 226 -11.68 -5.64 16.82
CA ASP A 226 -12.41 -6.72 17.49
C ASP A 226 -12.73 -6.37 18.96
N ASN A 227 -11.81 -5.69 19.65
CA ASN A 227 -11.85 -5.52 21.11
C ASN A 227 -11.85 -4.05 21.56
N GLY A 228 -11.61 -3.10 20.68
CA GLY A 228 -11.52 -1.66 20.99
C GLY A 228 -10.23 -1.26 21.74
N ILE A 229 -9.27 -2.17 21.89
CA ILE A 229 -8.00 -1.96 22.60
C ILE A 229 -6.81 -2.34 21.71
N PRO A 230 -5.62 -1.70 21.91
CA PRO A 230 -4.40 -2.12 21.24
C PRO A 230 -4.06 -3.59 21.55
N ASP A 231 -3.28 -4.19 20.64
CA ASP A 231 -2.78 -5.55 20.84
C ASP A 231 -1.92 -5.65 22.12
N GLU A 232 -2.23 -6.59 22.99
CA GLU A 232 -1.49 -6.88 24.22
C GLU A 232 -0.75 -8.22 24.16
N SER A 233 -0.68 -8.86 22.99
CA SER A 233 0.08 -10.09 22.73
C SER A 233 1.60 -9.88 22.82
N GLU A 234 2.37 -10.92 22.51
CA GLU A 234 3.84 -10.84 22.41
C GLU A 234 4.32 -9.80 21.37
N LEU A 235 3.47 -9.47 20.38
CA LEU A 235 3.75 -8.44 19.39
C LEU A 235 3.65 -7.02 19.94
N SER A 236 3.01 -6.79 21.08
CA SER A 236 2.82 -5.46 21.64
C SER A 236 4.16 -4.75 21.93
N ALA A 237 4.23 -3.46 21.57
CA ALA A 237 5.36 -2.57 21.89
C ALA A 237 5.32 -1.98 23.31
N LYS A 238 4.27 -2.27 24.09
CA LYS A 238 4.02 -1.68 25.43
C LYS A 238 5.21 -1.91 26.36
N GLY A 239 5.85 -0.82 26.78
CA GLY A 239 6.98 -0.85 27.73
C GLY A 239 8.28 -1.40 27.19
N LYS A 240 8.39 -1.68 25.88
CA LYS A 240 9.57 -2.28 25.25
C LYS A 240 10.45 -1.24 24.56
N ASN A 241 11.74 -1.56 24.44
CA ASN A 241 12.66 -0.91 23.52
C ASN A 241 12.41 -1.49 22.12
N VAL A 242 11.95 -0.66 21.20
CA VAL A 242 11.56 -1.08 19.84
C VAL A 242 12.61 -0.65 18.84
N ILE A 243 13.03 -1.56 17.96
CA ILE A 243 13.84 -1.24 16.80
C ILE A 243 13.05 -1.60 15.53
N VAL A 244 12.88 -0.62 14.65
CA VAL A 244 12.32 -0.80 13.31
C VAL A 244 13.46 -0.86 12.32
N ILE A 245 13.56 -1.93 11.54
CA ILE A 245 14.60 -2.10 10.51
C ILE A 245 13.97 -1.84 9.13
N GLY A 246 14.48 -0.83 8.43
CA GLY A 246 13.95 -0.32 7.18
C GLY A 246 12.99 0.84 7.38
N GLY A 247 12.79 1.59 6.32
CA GLY A 247 12.05 2.85 6.33
C GLY A 247 10.78 2.81 5.49
N GLY A 248 10.48 3.97 4.92
CA GLY A 248 9.28 4.20 4.11
C GLY A 248 8.00 4.24 4.95
N ASP A 249 6.86 4.20 4.27
CA ASP A 249 5.53 4.34 4.90
C ASP A 249 5.27 3.27 5.97
N THR A 250 5.64 2.01 5.69
CA THR A 250 5.44 0.91 6.65
C THR A 250 6.29 1.07 7.91
N GLY A 251 7.52 1.57 7.77
CA GLY A 251 8.40 1.87 8.93
C GLY A 251 7.82 2.96 9.81
N THR A 252 7.34 4.04 9.19
CA THR A 252 6.65 5.14 9.88
C THR A 252 5.38 4.65 10.58
N ASP A 253 4.60 3.77 9.95
CA ASP A 253 3.39 3.19 10.53
C ASP A 253 3.71 2.31 11.76
N CYS A 254 4.82 1.55 11.72
CA CYS A 254 5.34 0.81 12.87
C CYS A 254 5.75 1.74 14.01
N ILE A 255 6.44 2.84 13.72
CA ILE A 255 6.85 3.85 14.71
C ILE A 255 5.61 4.46 15.37
N GLY A 256 4.65 4.95 14.58
CA GLY A 256 3.42 5.57 15.07
C GLY A 256 2.55 4.63 15.90
N THR A 257 2.47 3.36 15.51
CA THR A 257 1.75 2.32 16.27
C THR A 257 2.45 2.02 17.59
N SER A 258 3.80 1.87 17.57
CA SER A 258 4.58 1.61 18.78
C SER A 258 4.49 2.75 19.81
N LEU A 259 4.44 4.00 19.36
CA LEU A 259 4.19 5.16 20.22
C LEU A 259 2.85 5.05 20.95
N ARG A 260 1.79 4.72 20.21
CA ARG A 260 0.42 4.59 20.74
C ARG A 260 0.26 3.42 21.70
N GLN A 261 1.03 2.37 21.51
CA GLN A 261 1.10 1.26 22.47
C GLN A 261 1.95 1.56 23.72
N GLY A 262 2.67 2.69 23.76
CA GLY A 262 3.50 3.08 24.90
C GLY A 262 4.88 2.41 24.93
N ALA A 263 5.56 2.35 23.78
CA ALA A 263 6.95 1.92 23.70
C ALA A 263 7.85 2.77 24.63
N LYS A 264 8.83 2.13 25.27
CA LYS A 264 9.82 2.78 26.15
C LYS A 264 10.82 3.61 25.36
N SER A 265 11.22 3.12 24.18
CA SER A 265 12.07 3.83 23.21
C SER A 265 11.82 3.29 21.81
N ILE A 266 12.08 4.11 20.79
CA ILE A 266 11.98 3.70 19.39
C ILE A 266 13.23 4.16 18.65
N ILE A 267 13.83 3.25 17.88
CA ILE A 267 14.94 3.55 16.97
C ILE A 267 14.60 2.92 15.61
N ASN A 268 14.86 3.65 14.54
CA ASN A 268 14.67 3.16 13.18
C ASN A 268 16.04 3.05 12.48
N PHE A 269 16.37 1.86 11.96
CA PHE A 269 17.60 1.59 11.25
C PHE A 269 17.39 1.67 9.74
N GLU A 270 18.24 2.46 9.09
CA GLU A 270 18.32 2.60 7.65
C GLU A 270 19.68 2.14 7.16
N LEU A 271 19.68 1.27 6.14
CA LEU A 271 20.90 0.76 5.52
C LEU A 271 21.61 1.83 4.68
N MET A 272 20.81 2.65 3.99
CA MET A 272 21.30 3.69 3.09
C MET A 272 21.74 4.94 3.88
N SER A 273 22.51 5.80 3.23
CA SER A 273 22.82 7.14 3.76
C SER A 273 21.56 8.01 3.88
N GLN A 274 21.61 8.98 4.77
CA GLN A 274 20.54 9.97 4.87
C GLN A 274 20.37 10.67 3.52
N PRO A 275 19.12 10.73 2.99
CA PRO A 275 18.85 11.48 1.79
C PRO A 275 19.24 12.97 1.92
N PRO A 276 19.62 13.63 0.84
CA PRO A 276 19.98 15.05 0.87
C PRO A 276 18.77 15.93 1.19
N GLY A 277 18.98 17.13 1.72
CA GLY A 277 17.91 18.09 2.02
C GLY A 277 17.24 18.71 0.77
N GLN A 278 17.90 18.60 -0.39
CA GLN A 278 17.42 19.10 -1.68
C GLN A 278 17.71 18.07 -2.79
N ARG A 279 17.02 18.18 -3.92
CA ARG A 279 17.27 17.33 -5.08
C ARG A 279 18.74 17.41 -5.51
N SER A 280 19.32 16.26 -5.85
CA SER A 280 20.62 16.20 -6.51
C SER A 280 20.48 16.37 -8.02
N ASP A 281 21.58 16.65 -8.72
CA ASP A 281 21.62 16.74 -10.18
C ASP A 281 21.22 15.40 -10.86
N SER A 282 21.42 14.27 -10.18
CA SER A 282 21.01 12.93 -10.65
C SER A 282 19.53 12.63 -10.41
N ASN A 283 18.78 13.52 -9.73
CA ASN A 283 17.34 13.40 -9.50
C ASN A 283 16.63 14.72 -9.84
N PRO A 284 16.64 15.10 -11.12
CA PRO A 284 16.06 16.37 -11.57
C PRO A 284 14.53 16.36 -11.44
N TRP A 285 13.94 17.55 -11.30
CA TRP A 285 12.50 17.73 -11.53
C TRP A 285 12.18 17.36 -13.00
N PRO A 286 11.04 16.72 -13.35
CA PRO A 286 9.88 16.44 -12.48
C PRO A 286 9.85 15.07 -11.83
N GLU A 287 10.96 14.35 -11.75
CA GLU A 287 11.04 13.05 -11.13
C GLU A 287 10.60 13.09 -9.65
N TRP A 288 10.25 11.92 -9.11
CA TRP A 288 9.97 11.79 -7.67
C TRP A 288 11.18 12.27 -6.84
N PRO A 289 11.00 13.23 -5.91
CA PRO A 289 12.15 13.79 -5.19
C PRO A 289 12.71 12.80 -4.16
N VAL A 290 13.97 12.41 -4.37
CA VAL A 290 14.77 11.62 -3.40
C VAL A 290 15.46 12.58 -2.44
N ILE A 291 14.69 13.08 -1.46
CA ILE A 291 15.13 14.04 -0.46
C ILE A 291 14.77 13.58 0.96
N PHE A 292 15.46 14.15 1.94
CA PHE A 292 15.11 13.94 3.34
C PHE A 292 13.71 14.45 3.64
N ARG A 293 12.86 13.55 4.13
CA ARG A 293 11.48 13.84 4.53
C ARG A 293 11.24 13.41 5.96
N VAL A 294 10.44 14.17 6.66
CA VAL A 294 9.95 13.82 7.99
C VAL A 294 8.48 13.47 7.85
N ASP A 295 8.12 12.24 8.19
CA ASP A 295 6.75 11.77 8.21
C ASP A 295 6.22 11.80 9.65
N TYR A 296 4.89 11.65 9.83
CA TYR A 296 4.19 11.79 11.12
C TYR A 296 4.83 10.95 12.24
N GLY A 297 5.20 9.70 12.00
CA GLY A 297 5.80 8.84 13.03
C GLY A 297 7.18 9.32 13.47
N HIS A 298 7.98 9.89 12.56
CA HIS A 298 9.27 10.49 12.92
C HIS A 298 9.08 11.74 13.77
N GLU A 299 8.13 12.61 13.36
CA GLU A 299 7.83 13.85 14.07
C GLU A 299 7.27 13.58 15.48
N GLU A 300 6.29 12.67 15.58
CA GLU A 300 5.71 12.26 16.86
C GLU A 300 6.78 11.61 17.77
N SER A 301 7.62 10.73 17.24
CA SER A 301 8.71 10.11 17.98
C SER A 301 9.72 11.15 18.49
N ASN A 302 10.08 12.11 17.64
CA ASN A 302 10.95 13.23 18.05
C ASN A 302 10.33 14.07 19.17
N LYS A 303 9.03 14.32 19.08
CA LYS A 303 8.30 15.08 20.11
C LYS A 303 8.25 14.34 21.45
N VAL A 304 8.08 13.03 21.43
CA VAL A 304 8.00 12.19 22.65
C VAL A 304 9.38 11.96 23.29
N PHE A 305 10.39 11.62 22.47
CA PHE A 305 11.71 11.20 22.93
C PHE A 305 12.80 12.26 22.78
N GLY A 306 12.50 13.45 22.24
CA GLY A 306 13.41 14.57 22.08
C GLY A 306 14.50 14.38 21.00
N LYS A 307 14.32 13.39 20.09
CA LYS A 307 15.26 13.13 19.00
C LYS A 307 14.60 12.34 17.86
N ASP A 308 15.10 12.57 16.64
CA ASP A 308 14.71 11.76 15.46
C ASP A 308 15.07 10.29 15.69
N PRO A 309 14.15 9.35 15.48
CA PRO A 309 14.40 7.92 15.71
C PRO A 309 15.39 7.30 14.71
N ARG A 310 15.58 7.90 13.54
CA ARG A 310 16.35 7.30 12.44
C ARG A 310 17.85 7.29 12.69
N ARG A 311 18.49 6.20 12.27
CA ARG A 311 19.95 5.99 12.25
C ARG A 311 20.30 5.38 10.89
N TYR A 312 21.18 6.03 10.18
CA TYR A 312 21.53 5.70 8.79
C TYR A 312 22.83 4.92 8.71
N GLN A 313 23.04 4.26 7.57
CA GLN A 313 24.26 3.50 7.26
C GLN A 313 24.53 2.39 8.29
N LEU A 314 23.48 1.70 8.73
CA LEU A 314 23.57 0.61 9.70
C LEU A 314 23.23 -0.74 9.08
N LEU A 315 24.19 -1.67 9.14
CA LEU A 315 23.99 -3.07 8.80
C LEU A 315 23.79 -3.89 10.07
N THR A 316 22.71 -4.64 10.14
CA THR A 316 22.48 -5.61 11.22
C THR A 316 23.34 -6.84 11.00
N LYS A 317 24.17 -7.19 11.98
CA LYS A 317 25.07 -8.36 11.96
C LYS A 317 24.45 -9.57 12.66
N ALA A 318 23.83 -9.36 13.82
CA ALA A 318 23.28 -10.41 14.65
C ALA A 318 22.19 -9.88 15.57
N PHE A 319 21.26 -10.74 15.92
CA PHE A 319 20.36 -10.53 17.05
C PHE A 319 20.95 -11.19 18.31
N ILE A 320 20.72 -10.58 19.45
CA ILE A 320 21.19 -11.06 20.73
C ILE A 320 20.01 -11.65 21.49
N LYS A 321 20.10 -12.93 21.88
CA LYS A 321 19.09 -13.63 22.67
C LYS A 321 19.35 -13.53 24.17
N ASP A 322 18.30 -13.54 24.94
CA ASP A 322 18.36 -13.85 26.37
C ASP A 322 18.36 -15.38 26.62
N SER A 323 18.37 -15.79 27.88
CA SER A 323 18.34 -17.21 28.28
C SER A 323 17.04 -17.93 27.91
N ASN A 324 15.96 -17.20 27.63
CA ASN A 324 14.63 -17.71 27.28
C ASN A 324 14.36 -17.71 25.75
N GLY A 325 15.35 -17.30 24.96
CA GLY A 325 15.26 -17.25 23.51
C GLY A 325 14.56 -15.99 22.96
N HIS A 326 14.33 -14.97 23.79
CA HIS A 326 13.78 -13.69 23.33
C HIS A 326 14.90 -12.76 22.90
N VAL A 327 14.60 -11.89 21.92
CA VAL A 327 15.52 -10.82 21.54
C VAL A 327 15.70 -9.83 22.70
N LYS A 328 16.95 -9.52 23.03
CA LYS A 328 17.31 -8.49 24.02
C LYS A 328 18.18 -7.39 23.45
N GLY A 329 18.58 -7.52 22.19
CA GLY A 329 19.39 -6.52 21.50
C GLY A 329 19.77 -6.90 20.09
N ILE A 330 20.38 -5.93 19.40
CA ILE A 330 20.88 -6.06 18.02
C ILE A 330 22.33 -5.59 17.98
N LYS A 331 23.18 -6.34 17.29
CA LYS A 331 24.55 -5.95 16.92
C LYS A 331 24.57 -5.39 15.51
N THR A 332 25.08 -4.18 15.34
CA THR A 332 25.22 -3.51 14.04
C THR A 332 26.65 -3.11 13.77
N THR A 333 26.97 -2.86 12.50
CA THR A 333 28.17 -2.13 12.06
C THR A 333 27.77 -1.01 11.13
N ASN A 334 28.58 0.04 11.02
CA ASN A 334 28.36 1.06 10.01
C ASN A 334 28.77 0.52 8.63
N VAL A 335 28.15 1.07 7.59
CA VAL A 335 28.47 0.75 6.20
C VAL A 335 28.61 2.01 5.37
N ASP A 336 29.48 1.91 4.35
CA ASP A 336 29.64 2.91 3.31
C ASP A 336 29.45 2.27 1.92
N PHE A 337 29.14 3.09 0.94
CA PHE A 337 29.10 2.68 -0.46
C PHE A 337 30.40 3.09 -1.15
N VAL A 338 31.30 2.13 -1.35
CA VAL A 338 32.56 2.32 -2.06
C VAL A 338 32.42 1.66 -3.44
N ASP A 339 32.60 2.42 -4.50
CA ASP A 339 32.46 1.95 -5.90
C ASP A 339 31.12 1.22 -6.17
N GLY A 340 30.04 1.70 -5.57
CA GLY A 340 28.71 1.12 -5.70
C GLY A 340 28.47 -0.17 -4.91
N LYS A 341 29.44 -0.60 -4.08
CA LYS A 341 29.31 -1.78 -3.22
C LYS A 341 29.20 -1.39 -1.76
N LEU A 342 28.30 -2.08 -1.06
CA LEU A 342 28.16 -1.97 0.39
C LEU A 342 29.42 -2.52 1.06
N THR A 343 30.11 -1.69 1.85
CA THR A 343 31.35 -2.04 2.55
C THR A 343 31.19 -1.73 4.03
N GLU A 344 31.51 -2.69 4.88
CA GLU A 344 31.53 -2.50 6.33
C GLU A 344 32.67 -1.60 6.76
N VAL A 345 32.42 -0.73 7.76
CA VAL A 345 33.44 0.14 8.35
C VAL A 345 33.98 -0.51 9.63
N ASP A 346 35.25 -0.90 9.62
CA ASP A 346 35.89 -1.59 10.74
C ASP A 346 35.87 -0.76 12.03
N GLY A 347 35.69 -1.44 13.16
CA GLY A 347 35.71 -0.82 14.49
C GLY A 347 34.47 0.00 14.85
N THR A 348 33.40 -0.07 14.03
CA THR A 348 32.13 0.65 14.26
C THR A 348 31.04 -0.22 14.85
N GLU A 349 31.35 -1.45 15.26
CA GLU A 349 30.38 -2.34 15.86
C GLU A 349 29.75 -1.73 17.11
N LYS A 350 28.42 -1.86 17.18
CA LYS A 350 27.61 -1.34 18.28
C LYS A 350 26.47 -2.30 18.64
N THR A 351 26.21 -2.40 19.94
CA THR A 351 25.05 -3.13 20.46
C THR A 351 23.95 -2.14 20.88
N TRP A 352 22.73 -2.49 20.56
CA TRP A 352 21.53 -1.74 20.86
C TRP A 352 20.56 -2.63 21.64
N ASP A 353 19.98 -2.11 22.71
CA ASP A 353 18.93 -2.82 23.44
C ASP A 353 17.65 -2.87 22.63
N ALA A 354 17.02 -4.05 22.55
CA ALA A 354 15.75 -4.24 21.85
C ALA A 354 14.99 -5.44 22.43
N GLU A 355 13.74 -5.24 22.76
CA GLU A 355 12.81 -6.29 23.20
C GLU A 355 11.74 -6.57 22.13
N LEU A 356 11.65 -5.71 21.13
CA LEU A 356 10.83 -5.90 19.93
C LEU A 356 11.59 -5.36 18.71
N VAL A 357 11.65 -6.18 17.66
CA VAL A 357 12.24 -5.81 16.37
C VAL A 357 11.22 -6.00 15.27
N LEU A 358 10.98 -4.96 14.50
CA LEU A 358 10.03 -4.94 13.41
C LEU A 358 10.77 -4.80 12.07
N LEU A 359 10.61 -5.80 11.20
CA LEU A 359 11.25 -5.82 9.88
C LEU A 359 10.35 -5.14 8.85
N SER A 360 10.70 -3.92 8.47
CA SER A 360 9.98 -3.07 7.51
C SER A 360 10.79 -2.89 6.23
N MET A 361 11.21 -3.99 5.60
CA MET A 361 12.14 -4.00 4.47
C MET A 361 11.47 -4.20 3.11
N GLY A 362 10.14 -4.05 3.05
CA GLY A 362 9.35 -4.27 1.85
C GLY A 362 9.10 -5.75 1.54
N PHE A 363 8.60 -6.00 0.34
CA PHE A 363 8.13 -7.31 -0.10
C PHE A 363 8.94 -7.79 -1.31
N LEU A 364 8.94 -9.10 -1.54
CA LEU A 364 9.59 -9.74 -2.67
C LEU A 364 8.62 -9.94 -3.83
N SER A 365 7.47 -10.56 -3.55
CA SER A 365 6.51 -11.02 -4.56
C SER A 365 5.17 -11.36 -3.89
N PRO A 366 4.12 -11.77 -4.63
CA PRO A 366 3.02 -12.53 -4.07
C PRO A 366 3.51 -13.88 -3.50
N GLU A 367 2.68 -14.53 -2.70
CA GLU A 367 2.88 -15.93 -2.32
C GLU A 367 2.60 -16.83 -3.53
N HIS A 368 3.40 -17.90 -3.73
CA HIS A 368 3.37 -18.66 -4.99
C HIS A 368 2.37 -19.81 -5.04
N TYR A 369 1.78 -20.21 -3.89
CA TYR A 369 0.81 -21.32 -3.87
C TYR A 369 -0.36 -21.11 -4.84
N LEU A 370 -0.80 -19.85 -5.03
CA LEU A 370 -1.89 -19.55 -5.95
C LEU A 370 -1.44 -19.65 -7.42
N SER A 371 -0.19 -19.24 -7.74
CA SER A 371 0.35 -19.42 -9.09
C SER A 371 0.58 -20.91 -9.43
N GLU A 372 0.91 -21.72 -8.43
CA GLU A 372 1.03 -23.17 -8.55
C GLU A 372 -0.35 -23.81 -8.79
N ASP A 373 -1.37 -23.46 -7.99
CA ASP A 373 -2.75 -23.90 -8.16
C ASP A 373 -3.33 -23.49 -9.52
N ALA A 374 -3.10 -22.25 -9.93
CA ALA A 374 -3.56 -21.72 -11.20
C ALA A 374 -2.71 -22.18 -12.41
N ASN A 375 -1.57 -22.78 -12.19
CA ASN A 375 -0.58 -23.13 -13.23
C ASN A 375 -0.25 -21.95 -14.16
N ILE A 376 0.10 -20.80 -13.56
CA ILE A 376 0.51 -19.59 -14.29
C ILE A 376 2.01 -19.31 -14.10
N GLU A 377 2.61 -18.71 -15.13
CA GLU A 377 4.03 -18.36 -15.13
C GLU A 377 4.32 -17.15 -14.21
N LEU A 378 5.55 -17.14 -13.67
CA LEU A 378 6.10 -16.04 -12.88
C LEU A 378 7.18 -15.29 -13.69
N ASP A 379 7.31 -14.00 -13.43
CA ASP A 379 8.43 -13.22 -13.94
C ASP A 379 9.74 -13.51 -13.16
N GLU A 380 10.85 -12.91 -13.59
CA GLU A 380 12.17 -13.07 -12.95
C GLU A 380 12.21 -12.60 -11.48
N ARG A 381 11.23 -11.78 -11.05
CA ARG A 381 11.08 -11.29 -9.68
C ARG A 381 10.14 -12.12 -8.83
N GLY A 382 9.51 -13.13 -9.44
CA GLY A 382 8.50 -13.98 -8.79
C GLY A 382 7.09 -13.38 -8.75
N ASN A 383 6.80 -12.32 -9.53
CA ASN A 383 5.44 -11.82 -9.70
C ASN A 383 4.70 -12.63 -10.77
N TYR A 384 3.36 -12.59 -10.77
CA TYR A 384 2.56 -13.24 -11.80
C TYR A 384 2.84 -12.59 -13.16
N GLN A 385 3.37 -13.37 -14.09
CA GLN A 385 3.79 -12.87 -15.39
C GLN A 385 2.58 -12.41 -16.21
N SER A 386 2.55 -11.11 -16.49
CA SER A 386 1.51 -10.47 -17.28
C SER A 386 1.98 -9.10 -17.77
N LYS A 387 1.69 -8.76 -19.02
CA LYS A 387 2.10 -7.49 -19.61
C LYS A 387 1.16 -6.37 -19.20
N HIS A 388 1.72 -5.22 -18.83
CA HIS A 388 0.94 -4.02 -18.53
C HIS A 388 0.13 -3.60 -19.77
N GLY A 389 -1.16 -3.31 -19.56
CA GLY A 389 -2.11 -2.96 -20.62
C GLY A 389 -2.85 -4.15 -21.24
N GLU A 390 -2.30 -5.36 -21.13
CA GLU A 390 -2.95 -6.61 -21.58
C GLU A 390 -3.50 -7.42 -20.40
N PHE A 391 -2.78 -7.49 -19.29
CA PHE A 391 -3.10 -8.11 -18.00
C PHE A 391 -3.41 -9.62 -18.02
N ASN A 392 -3.44 -10.29 -19.18
CA ASN A 392 -3.62 -11.74 -19.26
C ASN A 392 -2.37 -12.47 -18.77
N THR A 393 -2.58 -13.57 -18.06
CA THR A 393 -1.53 -14.49 -17.64
C THR A 393 -1.27 -15.53 -18.74
N SER A 394 -0.37 -16.47 -18.47
CA SER A 394 -0.12 -17.62 -19.36
C SER A 394 -1.32 -18.58 -19.50
N ARG A 395 -2.34 -18.46 -18.64
CA ARG A 395 -3.55 -19.27 -18.66
C ARG A 395 -4.75 -18.46 -19.12
N ASN A 396 -5.46 -18.97 -20.15
CA ASN A 396 -6.62 -18.30 -20.74
C ASN A 396 -7.74 -18.08 -19.70
N GLY A 397 -8.35 -16.90 -19.71
CA GLY A 397 -9.42 -16.50 -18.79
C GLY A 397 -8.92 -16.12 -17.40
N ILE A 398 -7.60 -16.15 -17.14
CA ILE A 398 -6.98 -15.69 -15.90
C ILE A 398 -6.14 -14.45 -16.17
N PHE A 399 -6.38 -13.41 -15.36
CA PHE A 399 -5.73 -12.11 -15.44
C PHE A 399 -5.05 -11.77 -14.11
N SER A 400 -4.09 -10.84 -14.13
CA SER A 400 -3.44 -10.36 -12.92
C SER A 400 -3.18 -8.87 -12.96
N ALA A 401 -3.36 -8.18 -11.81
CA ALA A 401 -3.15 -6.74 -11.69
C ALA A 401 -2.72 -6.33 -10.27
N GLY A 402 -2.16 -5.14 -10.16
CA GLY A 402 -1.65 -4.61 -8.90
C GLY A 402 -0.29 -5.20 -8.52
N ASP A 403 0.02 -5.18 -7.23
CA ASP A 403 1.37 -5.54 -6.75
C ASP A 403 1.73 -7.02 -6.99
N CYS A 404 0.77 -7.93 -7.15
CA CYS A 404 1.08 -9.32 -7.49
C CYS A 404 1.64 -9.47 -8.91
N ARG A 405 1.35 -8.50 -9.81
CA ARG A 405 1.85 -8.44 -11.18
C ARG A 405 3.11 -7.57 -11.30
N ARG A 406 3.10 -6.36 -10.71
CA ARG A 406 4.17 -5.37 -10.91
C ARG A 406 5.22 -5.31 -9.80
N GLY A 407 5.00 -6.00 -8.69
CA GLY A 407 5.72 -5.81 -7.44
C GLY A 407 5.13 -4.67 -6.60
N GLN A 408 5.57 -4.53 -5.34
CA GLN A 408 5.05 -3.51 -4.44
C GLN A 408 5.10 -2.11 -5.07
N SER A 409 4.00 -1.36 -4.92
CA SER A 409 3.84 -0.05 -5.54
C SER A 409 2.93 0.86 -4.73
N LEU A 410 2.58 2.02 -5.29
CA LEU A 410 1.69 2.98 -4.63
C LEU A 410 0.23 2.55 -4.75
N VAL A 411 -0.60 2.98 -3.79
CA VAL A 411 -2.07 2.76 -3.83
C VAL A 411 -2.68 3.22 -5.16
N VAL A 412 -2.21 4.35 -5.68
CA VAL A 412 -2.70 4.90 -6.96
C VAL A 412 -2.31 4.03 -8.15
N TRP A 413 -1.16 3.34 -8.12
CA TRP A 413 -0.80 2.33 -9.12
C TRP A 413 -1.69 1.09 -9.03
N ALA A 414 -2.03 0.65 -7.83
CA ALA A 414 -2.96 -0.47 -7.66
C ALA A 414 -4.33 -0.15 -8.25
N ILE A 415 -4.86 1.06 -8.04
CA ILE A 415 -6.11 1.54 -8.67
C ILE A 415 -5.96 1.59 -10.20
N ASN A 416 -4.87 2.16 -10.73
CA ASN A 416 -4.61 2.20 -12.18
C ASN A 416 -4.69 0.80 -12.81
N GLU A 417 -4.01 -0.17 -12.20
CA GLU A 417 -4.00 -1.54 -12.72
C GLU A 417 -5.34 -2.25 -12.55
N GLY A 418 -6.08 -1.98 -11.48
CA GLY A 418 -7.44 -2.47 -11.31
C GLY A 418 -8.38 -1.97 -12.41
N ARG A 419 -8.30 -0.67 -12.75
CA ARG A 419 -9.02 -0.09 -13.89
C ARG A 419 -8.59 -0.71 -15.23
N GLY A 420 -7.27 -0.86 -15.41
CA GLY A 420 -6.69 -1.42 -16.64
C GLY A 420 -7.11 -2.87 -16.87
N VAL A 421 -7.03 -3.71 -15.86
CA VAL A 421 -7.44 -5.13 -15.98
C VAL A 421 -8.93 -5.28 -16.23
N ALA A 422 -9.76 -4.39 -15.65
CA ALA A 422 -11.20 -4.41 -15.90
C ALA A 422 -11.52 -4.18 -17.37
N ASN A 423 -10.86 -3.22 -18.04
CA ASN A 423 -11.00 -3.02 -19.47
C ASN A 423 -10.58 -4.25 -20.28
N SER A 424 -9.43 -4.85 -19.96
CA SER A 424 -8.93 -6.04 -20.67
C SER A 424 -9.86 -7.25 -20.51
N VAL A 425 -10.42 -7.44 -19.31
CA VAL A 425 -11.40 -8.51 -19.04
C VAL A 425 -12.72 -8.24 -19.77
N ASN A 426 -13.20 -6.99 -19.78
CA ASN A 426 -14.40 -6.63 -20.55
C ASN A 426 -14.23 -6.94 -22.03
N ASP A 427 -13.09 -6.56 -22.62
CA ASP A 427 -12.81 -6.86 -24.03
C ASP A 427 -12.74 -8.38 -24.31
N PHE A 428 -12.15 -9.14 -23.39
CA PHE A 428 -12.13 -10.60 -23.46
C PHE A 428 -13.55 -11.20 -23.43
N LEU A 429 -14.39 -10.74 -22.51
CA LEU A 429 -15.76 -11.23 -22.33
C LEU A 429 -16.71 -10.86 -23.47
N LEU A 430 -16.48 -9.73 -24.13
CA LEU A 430 -17.28 -9.31 -25.30
C LEU A 430 -16.90 -10.05 -26.58
N ASN A 431 -15.69 -10.65 -26.64
CA ASN A 431 -15.19 -11.40 -27.79
C ASN A 431 -15.24 -12.93 -27.60
N SER A 432 -15.69 -13.40 -26.43
CA SER A 432 -15.89 -14.82 -26.07
C SER A 432 -17.41 -15.20 -26.04
#